data_6478ebcdcac2a6acc3cf872fc74e963c
#
_entry.id   6478ebcdcac2a6acc3cf872fc74e963c
#
_cell.length_a   1.000
_cell.length_b   1.000
_cell.length_c   1.000
_cell.angle_alpha   90.00
_cell.angle_beta   90.00
_cell.angle_gamma   90.00
#
_symmetry.space_group_name_H-M   'P 1'
#
loop_
_entity.id
_entity.type
_entity.pdbx_description
1 polymer ?
#
loop_
_entity_poly.entity_id
_entity_poly.type
_entity_poly.pdbx_seq_one_letter_code
_entity_poly.pdbx_strand_id
1 'polypeptide(L)'
;IDYNSYYDIFYSELSLVSVKKSHPLYVKWYIEHYPKSKGIVGRQLNYLIYYDNLPIGIIGLSSPPLNYKIFRNYFQTDNEKLFLNNNVFRIVRKPNDSNIGTKILKILRTTSPRDYHERYGDNLLGIVTFVEKPRTGSIYKADNWDYLGETQGIEVKRRGDDWFQKQY
;
A
#
# COMPACT_ATOMS: atom_id res chain seq x y z
N ILE A 1 -6.02 13.09 -31.91
CA ILE A 1 -5.72 12.04 -30.95
C ILE A 1 -6.42 12.36 -29.64
N ASP A 2 -7.28 11.47 -29.25
CA ASP A 2 -7.89 11.55 -27.93
C ASP A 2 -6.82 11.19 -26.88
N TYR A 3 -6.41 12.17 -26.08
CA TYR A 3 -5.40 11.96 -25.04
C TYR A 3 -5.82 10.92 -24.02
N ASN A 4 -7.11 10.79 -23.75
CA ASN A 4 -7.61 9.76 -22.84
C ASN A 4 -7.36 8.37 -23.41
N SER A 5 -7.65 8.16 -24.69
CA SER A 5 -7.36 6.91 -25.37
C SER A 5 -5.86 6.58 -25.40
N TYR A 6 -5.02 7.61 -25.56
CA TYR A 6 -3.58 7.43 -25.52
C TYR A 6 -3.10 6.97 -24.13
N TYR A 7 -3.61 7.61 -23.07
CA TYR A 7 -3.30 7.19 -21.71
C TYR A 7 -3.81 5.79 -21.41
N ASP A 8 -5.01 5.46 -21.85
CA ASP A 8 -5.55 4.11 -21.68
C ASP A 8 -4.70 3.06 -22.39
N ILE A 9 -4.20 3.36 -23.58
CA ILE A 9 -3.28 2.47 -24.29
C ILE A 9 -1.96 2.35 -23.53
N PHE A 10 -1.40 3.45 -23.02
CA PHE A 10 -0.11 3.45 -22.30
C PHE A 10 -0.16 2.66 -20.99
N TYR A 11 -1.28 2.72 -20.28
CA TYR A 11 -1.47 2.01 -19.02
C TYR A 11 -2.39 0.78 -19.14
N SER A 12 -2.84 0.43 -20.35
CA SER A 12 -3.76 -0.70 -20.55
C SER A 12 -3.21 -2.04 -20.08
N GLU A 13 -1.90 -2.20 -20.10
CA GLU A 13 -1.22 -3.41 -19.66
C GLU A 13 -1.19 -3.56 -18.13
N LEU A 14 -1.30 -2.46 -17.38
CA LEU A 14 -1.18 -2.43 -15.93
C LEU A 14 -2.48 -1.92 -15.30
N SER A 15 -3.05 -2.71 -14.41
CA SER A 15 -4.26 -2.32 -13.69
C SER A 15 -4.26 -2.85 -12.25
N LEU A 16 -5.01 -2.18 -11.40
CA LEU A 16 -5.31 -2.61 -10.05
C LEU A 16 -6.79 -2.96 -9.97
N VAL A 17 -7.07 -4.18 -9.54
CA VAL A 17 -8.45 -4.68 -9.40
C VAL A 17 -8.75 -4.83 -7.92
N SER A 18 -9.74 -4.10 -7.43
CA SER A 18 -10.20 -4.19 -6.05
C SER A 18 -10.81 -5.57 -5.80
N VAL A 19 -10.35 -6.22 -4.74
CA VAL A 19 -10.83 -7.53 -4.34
C VAL A 19 -11.09 -7.56 -2.84
N LYS A 20 -11.86 -8.54 -2.40
CA LYS A 20 -12.01 -8.82 -0.97
C LYS A 20 -10.72 -9.46 -0.45
N LYS A 21 -10.38 -9.22 0.82
CA LYS A 21 -9.21 -9.86 1.45
C LYS A 21 -9.30 -11.38 1.43
N SER A 22 -10.49 -11.93 1.30
CA SER A 22 -10.75 -13.37 1.19
C SER A 22 -10.55 -13.95 -0.20
N HIS A 23 -10.24 -13.11 -1.19
CA HIS A 23 -9.98 -13.59 -2.55
C HIS A 23 -8.86 -14.64 -2.53
N PRO A 24 -9.05 -15.83 -3.12
CA PRO A 24 -8.11 -16.95 -2.96
C PRO A 24 -6.68 -16.63 -3.36
N LEU A 25 -6.49 -15.90 -4.46
CA LEU A 25 -5.16 -15.53 -4.94
C LEU A 25 -4.52 -14.47 -4.02
N TYR A 26 -5.30 -13.51 -3.53
CA TYR A 26 -4.82 -12.52 -2.57
C TYR A 26 -4.35 -13.20 -1.28
N VAL A 27 -5.16 -14.10 -0.75
CA VAL A 27 -4.82 -14.88 0.46
C VAL A 27 -3.54 -15.67 0.27
N LYS A 28 -3.43 -16.40 -0.85
CA LYS A 28 -2.26 -17.20 -1.16
C LYS A 28 -0.99 -16.36 -1.15
N TRP A 29 -0.95 -15.28 -1.90
CA TRP A 29 0.23 -14.43 -2.02
C TRP A 29 0.52 -13.63 -0.76
N TYR A 30 -0.50 -13.28 0.00
CA TYR A 30 -0.34 -12.64 1.30
C TYR A 30 0.32 -13.56 2.31
N ILE A 31 -0.17 -14.78 2.46
CA ILE A 31 0.37 -15.77 3.42
C ILE A 31 1.81 -16.16 3.06
N GLU A 32 2.11 -16.36 1.79
CA GLU A 32 3.46 -16.68 1.34
C GLU A 32 4.49 -15.63 1.72
N HIS A 33 4.12 -14.37 1.72
CA HIS A 33 5.03 -13.26 2.02
C HIS A 33 4.98 -12.81 3.48
N TYR A 34 3.84 -12.95 4.11
CA TYR A 34 3.60 -12.53 5.51
C TYR A 34 3.12 -13.70 6.36
N PRO A 35 3.90 -14.80 6.47
CA PRO A 35 3.41 -16.06 7.07
C PRO A 35 3.11 -15.92 8.56
N LYS A 36 3.71 -14.95 9.25
CA LYS A 36 3.51 -14.70 10.68
C LYS A 36 2.51 -13.60 10.97
N SER A 37 1.83 -13.10 9.95
CA SER A 37 0.85 -12.04 10.15
C SER A 37 -0.36 -12.57 10.90
N LYS A 38 -0.81 -11.81 11.90
CA LYS A 38 -2.05 -12.08 12.64
C LYS A 38 -3.28 -11.53 11.93
N GLY A 39 -3.12 -11.08 10.68
CA GLY A 39 -4.16 -10.43 9.90
C GLY A 39 -4.14 -8.92 10.05
N ILE A 40 -4.97 -8.28 9.28
CA ILE A 40 -5.09 -6.83 9.22
C ILE A 40 -6.45 -6.44 9.75
N VAL A 41 -6.47 -5.49 10.66
CA VAL A 41 -7.68 -5.00 11.33
C VAL A 41 -8.00 -3.58 10.86
N GLY A 42 -9.27 -3.22 10.92
CA GLY A 42 -9.74 -1.89 10.56
C GLY A 42 -10.16 -1.77 9.10
N ARG A 43 -10.15 -0.54 8.61
CA ARG A 43 -10.51 -0.27 7.21
C ARG A 43 -9.44 -0.78 6.27
N GLN A 44 -9.85 -1.34 5.14
CA GLN A 44 -8.94 -1.96 4.19
C GLN A 44 -9.38 -1.72 2.75
N LEU A 45 -8.38 -1.56 1.90
CA LEU A 45 -8.53 -1.70 0.45
C LEU A 45 -7.49 -2.71 -0.02
N ASN A 46 -7.92 -3.72 -0.74
CA ASN A 46 -7.06 -4.80 -1.22
C ASN A 46 -7.16 -4.91 -2.73
N TYR A 47 -6.02 -5.04 -3.39
CA TYR A 47 -5.96 -5.07 -4.85
C TYR A 47 -5.13 -6.24 -5.35
N LEU A 48 -5.56 -6.84 -6.46
CA LEU A 48 -4.69 -7.62 -7.31
C LEU A 48 -4.07 -6.70 -8.36
N ILE A 49 -2.79 -6.90 -8.60
CA ILE A 49 -2.05 -6.19 -9.65
C ILE A 49 -2.06 -7.06 -10.89
N TYR A 50 -2.58 -6.51 -11.99
CA TYR A 50 -2.61 -7.19 -13.30
C TYR A 50 -1.66 -6.51 -14.26
N TYR A 51 -0.94 -7.32 -15.01
CA TYR A 51 -0.10 -6.88 -16.11
C TYR A 51 -0.37 -7.78 -17.32
N ASP A 52 -0.72 -7.20 -18.46
CA ASP A 52 -1.14 -7.94 -19.68
C ASP A 52 -2.20 -8.99 -19.38
N ASN A 53 -3.21 -8.64 -18.60
CA ASN A 53 -4.31 -9.52 -18.19
C ASN A 53 -3.91 -10.71 -17.31
N LEU A 54 -2.70 -10.71 -16.78
CA LEU A 54 -2.23 -11.71 -15.84
C LEU A 54 -2.01 -11.10 -14.46
N PRO A 55 -2.46 -11.75 -13.39
CA PRO A 55 -2.17 -11.27 -12.04
C PRO A 55 -0.68 -11.47 -11.75
N ILE A 56 -0.05 -10.41 -11.27
CA ILE A 56 1.40 -10.40 -10.98
C ILE A 56 1.73 -10.12 -9.52
N GLY A 57 0.80 -9.62 -8.74
CA GLY A 57 1.07 -9.27 -7.37
C GLY A 57 -0.15 -8.77 -6.62
N ILE A 58 0.09 -8.34 -5.40
CA ILE A 58 -0.92 -7.81 -4.51
C ILE A 58 -0.46 -6.49 -3.90
N ILE A 59 -1.43 -5.65 -3.58
CA ILE A 59 -1.21 -4.44 -2.82
C ILE A 59 -2.37 -4.23 -1.86
N GLY A 60 -2.06 -3.80 -0.64
CA GLY A 60 -3.06 -3.58 0.39
C GLY A 60 -2.83 -2.28 1.13
N LEU A 61 -3.92 -1.62 1.41
CA LEU A 61 -3.99 -0.45 2.27
C LEU A 61 -4.84 -0.78 3.48
N SER A 62 -4.42 -0.32 4.65
CA SER A 62 -5.18 -0.52 5.88
C SER A 62 -5.08 0.69 6.79
N SER A 63 -5.93 0.71 7.83
CA SER A 63 -5.83 1.73 8.86
C SER A 63 -4.42 1.79 9.43
N PRO A 64 -3.83 2.99 9.57
CA PRO A 64 -2.48 3.13 10.09
C PRO A 64 -2.41 2.83 11.58
N PRO A 65 -1.24 2.53 12.11
CA PRO A 65 -1.05 2.42 13.55
C PRO A 65 -1.39 3.74 14.26
N LEU A 66 -2.13 3.66 15.34
CA LEU A 66 -2.70 4.80 16.05
C LEU A 66 -1.66 5.69 16.76
N ASN A 67 -0.49 5.16 17.04
CA ASN A 67 0.48 5.78 17.94
C ASN A 67 1.50 6.69 17.26
N TYR A 68 1.40 6.89 15.97
CA TYR A 68 2.39 7.67 15.22
C TYR A 68 1.95 9.12 15.04
N LYS A 69 2.40 9.97 15.96
CA LYS A 69 2.15 11.42 15.92
C LYS A 69 2.68 12.09 14.64
N ILE A 70 3.70 11.51 14.03
CA ILE A 70 4.31 12.06 12.82
C ILE A 70 3.29 12.23 11.68
N PHE A 71 2.38 11.31 11.53
CA PHE A 71 1.33 11.40 10.51
C PHE A 71 0.31 12.48 10.84
N ARG A 72 -0.08 12.55 12.11
CA ARG A 72 -1.02 13.56 12.59
C ARG A 72 -0.48 14.97 12.38
N ASN A 73 0.81 15.16 12.65
CA ASN A 73 1.46 16.44 12.43
C ASN A 73 1.57 16.77 10.95
N TYR A 74 1.93 15.81 10.12
CA TYR A 74 2.04 16.00 8.67
C TYR A 74 0.69 16.34 8.04
N PHE A 75 -0.35 15.59 8.33
CA PHE A 75 -1.69 15.83 7.80
C PHE A 75 -2.49 16.88 8.57
N GLN A 76 -1.96 17.37 9.69
CA GLN A 76 -2.61 18.37 10.57
C GLN A 76 -4.03 17.92 10.99
N THR A 77 -4.18 16.66 11.31
CA THR A 77 -5.45 16.08 11.74
C THR A 77 -5.23 14.91 12.69
N ASP A 78 -6.11 14.76 13.66
CA ASP A 78 -6.19 13.57 14.52
C ASP A 78 -7.18 12.54 13.99
N ASN A 79 -7.82 12.82 12.87
CA ASN A 79 -8.79 11.91 12.28
C ASN A 79 -8.10 10.84 11.43
N GLU A 80 -7.88 9.69 12.03
CA GLU A 80 -7.20 8.55 11.42
C GLU A 80 -7.94 7.93 10.24
N LYS A 81 -9.23 8.24 10.09
CA LYS A 81 -10.05 7.79 8.97
C LYS A 81 -9.72 8.48 7.66
N LEU A 82 -8.88 9.52 7.70
CA LEU A 82 -8.54 10.30 6.52
C LEU A 82 -7.25 9.85 5.84
N PHE A 83 -6.57 8.83 6.36
CA PHE A 83 -5.38 8.28 5.70
C PHE A 83 -5.25 6.78 5.92
N LEU A 84 -4.54 6.12 5.00
CA LEU A 84 -4.29 4.68 5.01
C LEU A 84 -2.80 4.39 4.96
N ASN A 85 -2.44 3.22 5.44
CA ASN A 85 -1.09 2.68 5.40
C ASN A 85 -0.97 1.64 4.30
N ASN A 86 -0.02 1.83 3.38
CA ASN A 86 0.35 0.79 2.44
C ASN A 86 1.27 -0.21 3.12
N ASN A 87 0.68 -1.24 3.69
CA ASN A 87 1.37 -2.26 4.46
C ASN A 87 1.58 -3.57 3.69
N VAL A 88 0.97 -3.72 2.53
CA VAL A 88 1.13 -4.86 1.65
C VAL A 88 1.51 -4.38 0.27
N PHE A 89 2.67 -4.79 -0.21
CA PHE A 89 3.13 -4.55 -1.56
C PHE A 89 4.04 -5.70 -1.97
N ARG A 90 3.53 -6.55 -2.85
CA ARG A 90 4.27 -7.72 -3.32
C ARG A 90 4.07 -7.94 -4.81
N ILE A 91 5.17 -7.98 -5.54
CA ILE A 91 5.19 -8.40 -6.94
C ILE A 91 5.72 -9.84 -6.98
N VAL A 92 4.87 -10.77 -7.38
CA VAL A 92 5.20 -12.20 -7.46
C VAL A 92 5.85 -12.54 -8.80
N ARG A 93 5.33 -11.94 -9.87
CA ARG A 93 5.83 -12.14 -11.23
C ARG A 93 6.29 -10.79 -11.77
N LYS A 94 7.59 -10.55 -11.75
CA LYS A 94 8.13 -9.28 -12.17
C LYS A 94 8.13 -9.16 -13.69
N PRO A 95 7.36 -8.23 -14.28
CA PRO A 95 7.42 -7.99 -15.72
C PRO A 95 8.74 -7.32 -16.10
N ASN A 96 9.06 -7.33 -17.39
CA ASN A 96 10.24 -6.65 -17.92
C ASN A 96 9.97 -5.14 -18.05
N ASP A 97 9.81 -4.50 -16.90
CA ASP A 97 9.59 -3.06 -16.78
C ASP A 97 10.26 -2.57 -15.50
N SER A 98 11.35 -1.81 -15.64
CA SER A 98 12.12 -1.31 -14.50
C SER A 98 11.36 -0.33 -13.63
N ASN A 99 10.31 0.29 -14.14
CA ASN A 99 9.51 1.30 -13.45
C ASN A 99 8.16 0.76 -12.95
N ILE A 100 8.00 -0.56 -12.93
CA ILE A 100 6.69 -1.15 -12.61
C ILE A 100 6.18 -0.75 -11.22
N GLY A 101 7.03 -0.73 -10.21
CA GLY A 101 6.65 -0.35 -8.86
C GLY A 101 6.12 1.08 -8.79
N THR A 102 6.80 2.02 -9.41
CA THR A 102 6.38 3.43 -9.46
C THR A 102 5.07 3.61 -10.23
N LYS A 103 4.90 2.90 -11.33
CA LYS A 103 3.64 2.92 -12.10
C LYS A 103 2.47 2.37 -11.28
N ILE A 104 2.68 1.30 -10.53
CA ILE A 104 1.67 0.74 -9.64
C ILE A 104 1.27 1.76 -8.58
N LEU A 105 2.23 2.42 -7.94
CA LEU A 105 1.96 3.45 -6.94
C LEU A 105 1.16 4.62 -7.52
N LYS A 106 1.45 5.02 -8.74
CA LYS A 106 0.71 6.09 -9.41
C LYS A 106 -0.76 5.72 -9.61
N ILE A 107 -1.03 4.50 -10.06
CA ILE A 107 -2.41 4.02 -10.21
C ILE A 107 -3.09 3.94 -8.84
N LEU A 108 -2.39 3.44 -7.83
CA LEU A 108 -2.90 3.35 -6.46
C LEU A 108 -3.34 4.73 -5.93
N ARG A 109 -2.48 5.73 -6.05
CA ARG A 109 -2.76 7.10 -5.60
C ARG A 109 -3.95 7.73 -6.33
N THR A 110 -4.19 7.31 -7.55
CA THR A 110 -5.27 7.85 -8.38
C THR A 110 -6.61 7.17 -8.08
N THR A 111 -6.59 5.86 -7.85
CA THR A 111 -7.81 5.05 -7.70
C THR A 111 -8.26 4.86 -6.26
N SER A 112 -7.34 4.75 -5.33
CA SER A 112 -7.68 4.45 -3.93
C SER A 112 -8.54 5.51 -3.23
N PRO A 113 -8.40 6.82 -3.48
CA PRO A 113 -9.29 7.80 -2.88
C PRO A 113 -10.75 7.60 -3.27
N ARG A 114 -11.01 7.28 -4.53
CA ARG A 114 -12.36 6.96 -5.02
C ARG A 114 -12.90 5.70 -4.37
N ASP A 115 -12.12 4.62 -4.38
CA ASP A 115 -12.53 3.34 -3.80
C ASP A 115 -12.77 3.45 -2.30
N TYR A 116 -11.94 4.24 -1.61
CA TYR A 116 -12.10 4.49 -0.19
C TYR A 116 -13.39 5.25 0.11
N HIS A 117 -13.69 6.29 -0.67
CA HIS A 117 -14.91 7.06 -0.51
C HIS A 117 -16.15 6.20 -0.79
N GLU A 118 -16.13 5.40 -1.84
CA GLU A 118 -17.25 4.51 -2.18
C GLU A 118 -17.52 3.48 -1.08
N ARG A 119 -16.46 2.98 -0.45
CA ARG A 119 -16.58 1.93 0.56
C ARG A 119 -16.88 2.46 1.96
N TYR A 120 -16.27 3.56 2.36
CA TYR A 120 -16.29 4.05 3.73
C TYR A 120 -16.92 5.44 3.90
N GLY A 121 -17.20 6.14 2.83
CA GLY A 121 -17.84 7.45 2.86
C GLY A 121 -16.93 8.62 3.25
N ASP A 122 -15.66 8.38 3.51
CA ASP A 122 -14.70 9.42 3.89
C ASP A 122 -13.76 9.77 2.74
N ASN A 123 -13.27 11.00 2.73
CA ASN A 123 -12.28 11.45 1.77
C ASN A 123 -10.88 11.11 2.24
N LEU A 124 -10.14 10.37 1.44
CA LEU A 124 -8.76 10.01 1.75
C LEU A 124 -7.85 11.21 1.50
N LEU A 125 -7.16 11.70 2.52
CA LEU A 125 -6.19 12.79 2.42
C LEU A 125 -4.83 12.31 1.96
N GLY A 126 -4.45 11.09 2.33
CA GLY A 126 -3.14 10.58 1.99
C GLY A 126 -2.94 9.12 2.31
N ILE A 127 -1.82 8.62 1.83
CA ILE A 127 -1.35 7.26 2.06
C ILE A 127 0.02 7.35 2.69
N VAL A 128 0.23 6.59 3.75
CA VAL A 128 1.52 6.46 4.41
C VAL A 128 2.10 5.08 4.17
N THR A 129 3.39 4.92 4.36
CA THR A 129 4.03 3.62 4.31
C THR A 129 5.22 3.58 5.24
N PHE A 130 5.56 2.38 5.69
CA PHE A 130 6.74 2.10 6.47
C PHE A 130 7.65 1.19 5.67
N VAL A 131 8.89 1.60 5.51
CA VAL A 131 9.90 0.82 4.80
C VAL A 131 10.89 0.28 5.80
N GLU A 132 10.95 -1.03 5.93
CA GLU A 132 11.85 -1.71 6.85
C GLU A 132 13.25 -1.84 6.26
N LYS A 133 14.25 -1.42 7.02
CA LYS A 133 15.66 -1.60 6.62
C LYS A 133 15.98 -3.09 6.46
N PRO A 134 16.83 -3.50 5.51
CA PRO A 134 17.71 -2.66 4.68
C PRO A 134 17.07 -2.08 3.41
N ARG A 135 15.77 -2.25 3.19
CA ARG A 135 15.08 -1.65 2.05
C ARG A 135 15.18 -0.13 2.11
N THR A 136 15.29 0.51 0.95
CA THR A 136 15.50 1.96 0.86
C THR A 136 14.24 2.75 0.53
N GLY A 137 13.16 2.07 0.16
CA GLY A 137 11.94 2.74 -0.28
C GLY A 137 12.06 3.42 -1.64
N SER A 138 12.91 2.90 -2.51
CA SER A 138 13.23 3.53 -3.80
C SER A 138 12.02 3.80 -4.68
N ILE A 139 11.03 2.91 -4.70
CA ILE A 139 9.81 3.11 -5.49
C ILE A 139 8.99 4.29 -4.99
N TYR A 140 8.94 4.50 -3.68
CA TYR A 140 8.23 5.63 -3.06
C TYR A 140 8.95 6.94 -3.32
N LYS A 141 10.28 6.96 -3.23
CA LYS A 141 11.11 8.12 -3.60
C LYS A 141 10.93 8.48 -5.06
N ALA A 142 10.93 7.49 -5.95
CA ALA A 142 10.73 7.71 -7.38
C ALA A 142 9.32 8.22 -7.70
N ASP A 143 8.32 7.90 -6.88
CA ASP A 143 6.96 8.41 -6.98
C ASP A 143 6.74 9.71 -6.19
N ASN A 144 7.81 10.36 -5.76
CA ASN A 144 7.79 11.65 -5.05
C ASN A 144 7.03 11.64 -3.72
N TRP A 145 7.09 10.55 -2.99
CA TRP A 145 6.54 10.49 -1.63
C TRP A 145 7.44 11.28 -0.68
N ASP A 146 6.82 12.00 0.25
CA ASP A 146 7.55 12.78 1.25
C ASP A 146 8.12 11.88 2.33
N TYR A 147 9.41 12.02 2.58
CA TYR A 147 10.09 11.32 3.65
C TYR A 147 9.85 12.04 4.98
N LEU A 148 9.23 11.37 5.94
CA LEU A 148 8.87 11.99 7.22
C LEU A 148 9.86 11.68 8.35
N GLY A 149 10.83 10.82 8.12
CA GLY A 149 11.83 10.45 9.11
C GLY A 149 11.79 8.96 9.47
N GLU A 150 12.61 8.60 10.44
CA GLU A 150 12.69 7.25 10.96
C GLU A 150 11.82 7.13 12.20
N THR A 151 11.07 6.03 12.29
CA THR A 151 10.39 5.70 13.54
C THR A 151 11.43 5.24 14.54
N GLN A 152 11.27 5.62 15.80
CA GLN A 152 12.06 5.00 16.86
C GLN A 152 11.64 3.54 16.93
N GLY A 153 12.46 2.67 16.40
CA GLY A 153 12.23 1.25 16.46
C GLY A 153 12.30 0.77 17.89
N ILE A 154 11.30 1.08 18.68
CA ILE A 154 11.20 0.58 20.03
C ILE A 154 10.71 -0.84 19.94
N GLU A 155 11.59 -1.76 20.34
CA GLU A 155 11.20 -3.13 20.59
C GLU A 155 10.25 -3.15 21.79
N VAL A 156 8.98 -3.29 21.52
CA VAL A 156 8.01 -3.46 22.59
C VAL A 156 7.72 -4.95 22.71
N LYS A 157 8.29 -5.57 23.73
CA LYS A 157 7.87 -6.91 24.12
C LYS A 157 6.53 -6.83 24.82
N ARG A 158 5.51 -7.33 24.16
CA ARG A 158 4.22 -7.56 24.78
C ARG A 158 4.12 -9.02 25.18
N ARG A 159 3.87 -9.32 26.47
CA ARG A 159 3.26 -10.54 26.99
C ARG A 159 3.29 -11.78 26.06
N GLY A 160 4.48 -12.22 25.65
CA GLY A 160 4.64 -13.36 24.78
C GLY A 160 4.46 -13.11 23.28
N ASP A 161 4.20 -11.88 22.87
CA ASP A 161 4.23 -11.51 21.48
C ASP A 161 5.64 -11.06 21.09
N ASP A 162 6.13 -11.59 19.98
CA ASP A 162 7.39 -11.14 19.41
C ASP A 162 7.15 -9.85 18.65
N TRP A 163 7.60 -8.75 19.23
CA TRP A 163 7.60 -7.48 18.56
C TRP A 163 8.97 -7.18 18.01
N PHE A 164 9.01 -6.86 16.73
CA PHE A 164 10.26 -6.52 16.06
C PHE A 164 10.50 -5.02 16.15
N GLN A 165 11.75 -4.68 16.36
CA GLN A 165 12.19 -3.33 16.09
C GLN A 165 12.13 -3.09 14.60
N LYS A 166 11.22 -2.26 14.17
CA LYS A 166 11.15 -1.80 12.79
C LYS A 166 11.70 -0.40 12.70
N GLN A 167 12.66 -0.22 11.81
CA GLN A 167 13.21 1.08 11.49
C GLN A 167 12.67 1.49 10.13
N TYR A 168 11.97 2.57 10.10
CA TYR A 168 11.34 3.08 8.91
C TYR A 168 11.86 4.46 8.55
#